data_2dda4cc41612897a308aff705c0f21f1
#
_entry.id   2dda4cc41612897a308aff705c0f21f1
#
_cell.length_a   1.000
_cell.length_b   1.000
_cell.length_c   1.000
_cell.angle_alpha   90.00
_cell.angle_beta   90.00
_cell.angle_gamma   90.00
#
_symmetry.space_group_name_H-M   'P 1'
#
loop_
_entity.id
_entity.type
_entity.pdbx_description
1 polymer ?
#
loop_
_entity_poly.entity_id
_entity_poly.type
_entity_poly.pdbx_seq_one_letter_code
_entity_poly.pdbx_strand_id
1 'polypeptide(L)'
;MAGWQKISASMLFAFAAAVSAAAPPATTPASPPEAKVADALAADEARLYALDCGRIDESSFGGYSDTGEYEGKPRTMSAPCFVIRHPKGVLIWDTGLGDKYAEVKGGVDDSGTHLSVSVRLVDQLKAIGLTPAGVGYVAFSHLHADHTGNADLFGRATFLMNSKEIAWASATPTPLGVDPSTFSVYESANKQMIERDYDVFGDGRVLILKAPGHTPGHQVLLLRLKKAGAVVLSGDLYHARESRQFHRVPAFNDSRADTLAYMDRIETIVKNLHARFVIQHDMADFAALPKFPAYLN
;
A
#
# COMPACT_ATOMS: atom_id res chain seq x y z
N MET A 1 36.37 28.93 -43.92
CA MET A 1 37.61 28.19 -44.15
C MET A 1 38.02 27.63 -42.77
N ALA A 2 37.74 26.39 -42.49
CA ALA A 2 38.33 25.66 -41.36
C ALA A 2 38.08 24.17 -41.58
N GLY A 3 39.18 23.43 -41.61
CA GLY A 3 39.24 22.05 -42.07
C GLY A 3 38.73 21.02 -41.07
N TRP A 4 38.20 19.98 -41.60
CA TRP A 4 37.81 18.75 -40.92
C TRP A 4 38.99 17.79 -40.90
N GLN A 5 39.45 17.39 -39.74
CA GLN A 5 40.38 16.26 -39.58
C GLN A 5 39.60 14.99 -39.30
N LYS A 6 39.80 14.00 -40.16
CA LYS A 6 39.32 12.62 -40.02
C LYS A 6 40.29 11.86 -39.08
N ILE A 7 39.74 11.20 -38.07
CA ILE A 7 40.49 10.23 -37.26
C ILE A 7 39.98 8.83 -37.63
N SER A 8 40.89 8.04 -38.21
CA SER A 8 40.68 6.61 -38.49
C SER A 8 40.91 5.79 -37.23
N ALA A 9 39.95 4.97 -36.84
CA ALA A 9 40.10 3.96 -35.79
C ALA A 9 40.32 2.59 -36.47
N SER A 10 41.50 2.01 -36.26
CA SER A 10 41.85 0.65 -36.68
C SER A 10 41.30 -0.34 -35.65
N MET A 11 40.46 -1.28 -36.13
CA MET A 11 40.02 -2.43 -35.33
C MET A 11 41.07 -3.54 -35.34
N LEU A 12 41.58 -3.90 -34.18
CA LEU A 12 42.29 -5.16 -33.96
C LEU A 12 41.28 -6.23 -33.47
N PHE A 13 41.12 -7.27 -34.25
CA PHE A 13 40.39 -8.48 -33.85
C PHE A 13 41.35 -9.42 -33.12
N ALA A 14 41.09 -9.68 -31.82
CA ALA A 14 41.74 -10.74 -31.09
C ALA A 14 40.80 -11.95 -31.03
N PHE A 15 41.19 -13.09 -31.61
CA PHE A 15 40.52 -14.36 -31.48
C PHE A 15 40.87 -14.97 -30.09
N ALA A 16 39.87 -15.10 -29.20
CA ALA A 16 39.98 -15.90 -28.01
C ALA A 16 39.33 -17.27 -28.19
N ALA A 17 40.12 -18.32 -28.06
CA ALA A 17 39.63 -19.71 -28.12
C ALA A 17 38.77 -20.02 -26.90
N ALA A 18 37.53 -20.45 -27.12
CA ALA A 18 36.61 -20.87 -26.07
C ALA A 18 36.94 -22.31 -25.64
N VAL A 19 37.40 -22.47 -24.39
CA VAL A 19 37.45 -23.76 -23.72
C VAL A 19 36.08 -24.03 -23.12
N SER A 20 35.37 -25.02 -23.66
CA SER A 20 34.08 -25.49 -23.15
C SER A 20 34.32 -26.29 -21.86
N ALA A 21 33.98 -25.72 -20.71
CA ALA A 21 33.87 -26.42 -19.45
C ALA A 21 32.43 -26.94 -19.28
N ALA A 22 32.28 -28.26 -19.12
CA ALA A 22 30.99 -28.89 -18.85
C ALA A 22 30.43 -28.38 -17.52
N ALA A 23 29.16 -27.94 -17.50
CA ALA A 23 28.47 -27.52 -16.32
C ALA A 23 28.18 -28.73 -15.39
N PRO A 24 28.29 -28.60 -14.06
CA PRO A 24 27.90 -29.65 -13.13
C PRO A 24 26.36 -29.84 -13.17
N PRO A 25 25.87 -31.05 -12.82
CA PRO A 25 24.44 -31.34 -12.85
C PRO A 25 23.68 -30.44 -11.88
N ALA A 26 22.59 -29.88 -12.33
CA ALA A 26 21.68 -29.06 -11.55
C ALA A 26 21.10 -29.86 -10.38
N THR A 27 21.46 -29.50 -9.15
CA THR A 27 20.78 -29.99 -7.95
C THR A 27 19.42 -29.33 -7.86
N THR A 28 18.36 -30.13 -7.90
CA THR A 28 16.99 -29.71 -7.65
C THR A 28 16.95 -29.03 -6.28
N PRO A 29 16.49 -27.76 -6.16
CA PRO A 29 16.37 -27.15 -4.86
C PRO A 29 15.31 -27.90 -4.05
N ALA A 30 15.67 -28.29 -2.82
CA ALA A 30 14.75 -28.89 -1.86
C ALA A 30 13.57 -27.89 -1.63
N SER A 31 12.34 -28.41 -1.67
CA SER A 31 11.15 -27.64 -1.32
C SER A 31 11.36 -26.99 0.06
N PRO A 32 11.09 -25.69 0.23
CA PRO A 32 11.19 -25.03 1.52
C PRO A 32 10.26 -25.76 2.51
N PRO A 33 10.65 -25.90 3.79
CA PRO A 33 9.81 -26.53 4.80
C PRO A 33 8.47 -25.78 4.87
N GLU A 34 7.37 -26.52 4.77
CA GLU A 34 6.02 -25.98 5.00
C GLU A 34 6.01 -25.25 6.34
N ALA A 35 5.83 -23.94 6.29
CA ALA A 35 5.62 -23.15 7.50
C ALA A 35 4.37 -23.74 8.18
N LYS A 36 4.50 -24.18 9.43
CA LYS A 36 3.37 -24.60 10.25
C LYS A 36 2.31 -23.54 10.15
N VAL A 37 1.18 -23.86 9.51
CA VAL A 37 0.01 -22.99 9.41
C VAL A 37 -0.45 -22.72 10.84
N ALA A 38 -0.09 -21.55 11.36
CA ALA A 38 -0.56 -21.14 12.65
C ALA A 38 -2.07 -20.96 12.56
N ASP A 39 -2.81 -21.70 13.37
CA ASP A 39 -4.26 -21.71 13.53
C ASP A 39 -5.07 -21.68 12.22
N ALA A 40 -5.56 -22.84 11.80
CA ALA A 40 -6.52 -22.95 10.72
C ALA A 40 -7.75 -22.08 11.04
N LEU A 41 -8.07 -21.12 10.16
CA LEU A 41 -9.26 -20.31 10.27
C LEU A 41 -10.51 -21.19 10.07
N ALA A 42 -11.57 -20.93 10.84
CA ALA A 42 -12.87 -21.50 10.51
C ALA A 42 -13.32 -21.02 9.13
N ALA A 43 -14.08 -21.84 8.40
CA ALA A 43 -14.48 -21.55 7.02
C ALA A 43 -15.24 -20.21 6.84
N ASP A 44 -15.84 -19.72 7.92
CA ASP A 44 -16.61 -18.46 7.98
C ASP A 44 -15.86 -17.31 8.68
N GLU A 45 -14.56 -17.47 8.99
CA GLU A 45 -13.77 -16.51 9.74
C GLU A 45 -12.81 -15.73 8.82
N ALA A 46 -12.76 -14.42 8.99
CA ALA A 46 -11.68 -13.56 8.50
C ALA A 46 -11.10 -12.78 9.67
N ARG A 47 -9.78 -12.52 9.64
CA ARG A 47 -9.09 -11.76 10.68
C ARG A 47 -8.42 -10.54 10.08
N LEU A 48 -8.65 -9.38 10.67
CA LEU A 48 -8.00 -8.12 10.33
C LEU A 48 -6.96 -7.78 11.38
N TYR A 49 -5.70 -7.73 10.99
CA TYR A 49 -4.58 -7.23 11.78
C TYR A 49 -4.23 -5.82 11.31
N ALA A 50 -4.08 -4.89 12.25
CA ALA A 50 -3.55 -3.54 11.99
C ALA A 50 -2.08 -3.51 12.43
N LEU A 51 -1.19 -3.16 11.51
CA LEU A 51 0.26 -3.13 11.72
C LEU A 51 0.75 -1.67 11.71
N ASP A 52 1.70 -1.36 12.57
CA ASP A 52 2.40 -0.07 12.57
C ASP A 52 3.46 -0.07 11.47
N CYS A 53 3.16 0.57 10.34
CA CYS A 53 4.04 0.63 9.17
C CYS A 53 4.57 2.05 8.91
N GLY A 54 4.36 2.95 9.88
CA GLY A 54 4.96 4.27 9.81
C GLY A 54 4.16 5.36 10.52
N ARG A 55 4.88 6.43 10.76
CA ARG A 55 4.41 7.68 11.36
C ARG A 55 4.89 8.86 10.51
N ILE A 56 4.01 9.79 10.26
CA ILE A 56 4.23 11.01 9.50
C ILE A 56 3.91 12.19 10.43
N ASP A 57 4.91 13.02 10.72
CA ASP A 57 4.74 14.24 11.49
C ASP A 57 4.86 15.43 10.55
N GLU A 58 3.74 16.08 10.24
CA GLU A 58 3.68 17.27 9.42
C GLU A 58 3.87 18.53 10.26
N SER A 59 4.77 19.41 9.86
CA SER A 59 4.94 20.73 10.47
C SER A 59 3.78 21.68 10.15
N SER A 60 3.13 21.49 9.00
CA SER A 60 1.91 22.19 8.61
C SER A 60 0.95 21.24 7.87
N PHE A 61 -0.24 21.09 8.39
CA PHE A 61 -1.30 20.28 7.78
C PHE A 61 -2.11 21.07 6.74
N GLY A 62 -1.62 22.25 6.31
CA GLY A 62 -2.32 23.19 5.42
C GLY A 62 -2.79 22.57 4.12
N GLY A 63 -1.94 21.75 3.47
CA GLY A 63 -2.27 21.07 2.21
C GLY A 63 -3.45 20.08 2.29
N TYR A 64 -3.83 19.62 3.49
CA TYR A 64 -4.90 18.66 3.69
C TYR A 64 -6.31 19.27 3.79
N SER A 65 -6.43 20.56 3.45
CA SER A 65 -7.71 21.24 3.23
C SER A 65 -7.56 22.30 2.14
N ASP A 66 -8.43 22.27 1.13
CA ASP A 66 -8.48 23.25 0.04
C ASP A 66 -9.13 24.60 0.46
N THR A 67 -9.54 24.70 1.71
CA THR A 67 -10.18 25.88 2.30
C THR A 67 -9.36 26.52 3.44
N GLY A 68 -8.12 26.04 3.68
CA GLY A 68 -7.11 26.74 4.48
C GLY A 68 -7.20 26.59 6.00
N GLU A 69 -8.09 25.75 6.54
CA GLU A 69 -8.31 25.65 8.00
C GLU A 69 -7.12 25.08 8.78
N TYR A 70 -6.24 24.37 8.10
CA TYR A 70 -5.11 23.67 8.73
C TYR A 70 -3.76 24.36 8.53
N GLU A 71 -3.74 25.53 7.91
CA GLU A 71 -2.51 26.26 7.65
C GLU A 71 -1.71 26.53 8.92
N GLY A 72 -0.40 26.18 8.90
CA GLY A 72 0.50 26.32 10.02
C GLY A 72 0.20 25.44 11.24
N LYS A 73 -0.75 24.53 11.16
CA LYS A 73 -1.08 23.60 12.26
C LYS A 73 -0.31 22.29 12.07
N PRO A 74 0.56 21.91 13.01
CA PRO A 74 1.23 20.61 12.93
C PRO A 74 0.24 19.47 13.14
N ARG A 75 0.52 18.32 12.53
CA ARG A 75 -0.25 17.09 12.72
C ARG A 75 0.63 15.86 12.61
N THR A 76 0.34 14.89 13.49
CA THR A 76 0.87 13.54 13.38
C THR A 76 -0.16 12.63 12.73
N MET A 77 0.29 11.82 11.78
CA MET A 77 -0.51 10.81 11.10
C MET A 77 0.12 9.42 11.24
N SER A 78 -0.71 8.39 11.22
CA SER A 78 -0.30 6.99 11.08
C SER A 78 -0.21 6.63 9.59
N ALA A 79 0.72 5.74 9.22
CA ALA A 79 0.77 5.08 7.92
C ALA A 79 0.69 3.56 8.13
N PRO A 80 -0.51 3.02 8.44
CA PRO A 80 -0.69 1.62 8.79
C PRO A 80 -0.65 0.70 7.57
N CYS A 81 -0.29 -0.56 7.83
CA CYS A 81 -0.57 -1.68 6.94
C CYS A 81 -1.66 -2.56 7.54
N PHE A 82 -2.39 -3.28 6.69
CA PHE A 82 -3.41 -4.19 7.19
C PHE A 82 -3.23 -5.57 6.57
N VAL A 83 -3.18 -6.59 7.41
CA VAL A 83 -3.19 -7.99 6.95
C VAL A 83 -4.55 -8.59 7.18
N ILE A 84 -5.15 -9.10 6.13
CA ILE A 84 -6.41 -9.81 6.17
C ILE A 84 -6.14 -11.29 5.94
N ARG A 85 -6.32 -12.11 6.98
CA ARG A 85 -6.31 -13.56 6.85
C ARG A 85 -7.71 -14.05 6.57
N HIS A 86 -7.84 -14.81 5.50
CA HIS A 86 -9.07 -15.41 5.03
C HIS A 86 -8.84 -16.90 4.78
N PRO A 87 -9.84 -17.82 4.91
CA PRO A 87 -9.66 -19.23 4.63
C PRO A 87 -9.14 -19.54 3.22
N LYS A 88 -9.41 -18.63 2.26
CA LYS A 88 -8.96 -18.77 0.86
C LYS A 88 -7.62 -18.06 0.57
N GLY A 89 -6.96 -17.46 1.57
CA GLY A 89 -5.66 -16.81 1.38
C GLY A 89 -5.42 -15.59 2.28
N VAL A 90 -4.36 -14.87 1.98
CA VAL A 90 -3.93 -13.68 2.73
C VAL A 90 -3.87 -12.49 1.78
N LEU A 91 -4.52 -11.38 2.15
CA LEU A 91 -4.40 -10.08 1.51
C LEU A 91 -3.61 -9.15 2.42
N ILE A 92 -2.67 -8.39 1.86
CA ILE A 92 -2.17 -7.17 2.48
C ILE A 92 -2.80 -5.96 1.79
N TRP A 93 -3.31 -5.03 2.59
CA TRP A 93 -3.88 -3.76 2.18
C TRP A 93 -2.99 -2.64 2.67
N ASP A 94 -2.44 -1.86 1.75
CA ASP A 94 -1.38 -0.87 1.90
C ASP A 94 -0.12 -1.45 2.56
N THR A 95 1.02 -0.84 2.34
CA THR A 95 2.32 -1.35 2.80
C THR A 95 3.16 -0.30 3.53
N GLY A 96 2.56 0.82 3.91
CA GLY A 96 3.15 1.87 4.73
C GLY A 96 4.32 2.62 4.09
N LEU A 97 5.11 3.27 4.92
CA LEU A 97 6.25 4.11 4.49
C LEU A 97 7.43 3.30 3.93
N GLY A 98 7.62 2.06 4.39
CA GLY A 98 8.75 1.23 3.99
C GLY A 98 9.76 0.95 5.10
N ASP A 99 10.22 -0.31 5.15
CA ASP A 99 11.15 -0.80 6.17
C ASP A 99 12.51 -0.07 6.14
N LYS A 100 12.86 0.58 5.03
CA LYS A 100 14.05 1.43 4.90
C LYS A 100 14.13 2.53 5.96
N TYR A 101 12.99 3.05 6.39
CA TYR A 101 12.95 4.09 7.43
C TYR A 101 13.18 3.56 8.85
N ALA A 102 12.98 2.25 9.10
CA ALA A 102 13.31 1.63 10.38
C ALA A 102 14.83 1.51 10.61
N GLU A 103 15.64 1.62 9.55
CA GLU A 103 17.09 1.56 9.61
C GLU A 103 17.72 2.93 9.96
N VAL A 104 16.91 4.01 9.91
CA VAL A 104 17.37 5.37 10.21
C VAL A 104 16.96 5.76 11.62
N LYS A 105 17.97 5.76 12.53
CA LYS A 105 17.70 6.17 13.92
C LYS A 105 17.18 7.60 13.98
N GLY A 106 15.99 7.77 14.54
CA GLY A 106 15.36 9.07 14.69
C GLY A 106 14.52 9.52 13.49
N GLY A 107 14.39 8.67 12.43
CA GLY A 107 13.58 9.01 11.25
C GLY A 107 14.30 9.88 10.22
N VAL A 108 13.55 10.38 9.26
CA VAL A 108 14.03 11.20 8.14
C VAL A 108 13.18 12.45 8.03
N ASP A 109 13.84 13.62 7.94
CA ASP A 109 13.18 14.90 7.67
C ASP A 109 13.20 15.18 6.16
N ASP A 110 12.04 15.48 5.60
CA ASP A 110 11.88 15.92 4.22
C ASP A 110 10.88 17.08 4.13
N SER A 111 11.36 18.24 3.74
CA SER A 111 10.54 19.40 3.36
C SER A 111 9.45 19.80 4.37
N GLY A 112 9.70 19.62 5.67
CA GLY A 112 8.75 19.95 6.75
C GLY A 112 7.90 18.78 7.23
N THR A 113 8.12 17.61 6.65
CA THR A 113 7.54 16.31 7.06
C THR A 113 8.62 15.47 7.71
N HIS A 114 8.33 14.87 8.88
CA HIS A 114 9.20 13.89 9.51
C HIS A 114 8.62 12.48 9.39
N LEU A 115 9.37 11.56 8.80
CA LEU A 115 8.97 10.19 8.52
C LEU A 115 9.73 9.23 9.44
N SER A 116 9.02 8.31 10.09
CA SER A 116 9.65 7.30 10.93
C SER A 116 8.91 5.96 10.89
N VAL A 117 9.65 4.86 11.07
CA VAL A 117 9.11 3.50 11.19
C VAL A 117 9.73 2.87 12.44
N SER A 118 8.90 2.45 13.38
CA SER A 118 9.34 1.88 14.66
C SER A 118 9.65 0.39 14.56
N VAL A 119 8.87 -0.34 13.75
CA VAL A 119 8.96 -1.80 13.60
C VAL A 119 8.80 -2.17 12.13
N ARG A 120 9.75 -2.92 11.58
CA ARG A 120 9.67 -3.35 10.18
C ARG A 120 8.44 -4.22 9.92
N LEU A 121 7.83 -4.04 8.76
CA LEU A 121 6.70 -4.86 8.31
C LEU A 121 7.05 -6.36 8.28
N VAL A 122 8.26 -6.70 7.83
CA VAL A 122 8.71 -8.10 7.78
C VAL A 122 8.76 -8.76 9.16
N ASP A 123 9.12 -8.01 10.22
CA ASP A 123 9.18 -8.53 11.59
C ASP A 123 7.76 -8.71 12.16
N GLN A 124 6.84 -7.81 11.85
CA GLN A 124 5.43 -7.94 12.23
C GLN A 124 4.76 -9.12 11.51
N LEU A 125 4.99 -9.31 10.21
CA LEU A 125 4.51 -10.49 9.48
C LEU A 125 5.00 -11.79 10.14
N LYS A 126 6.30 -11.84 10.47
CA LYS A 126 6.90 -12.99 11.16
C LYS A 126 6.24 -13.27 12.52
N ALA A 127 5.90 -12.22 13.28
CA ALA A 127 5.25 -12.36 14.60
C ALA A 127 3.87 -13.04 14.53
N ILE A 128 3.19 -12.97 13.39
CA ILE A 128 1.93 -13.70 13.14
C ILE A 128 2.12 -14.93 12.25
N GLY A 129 3.36 -15.43 12.11
CA GLY A 129 3.66 -16.64 11.34
C GLY A 129 3.51 -16.48 9.82
N LEU A 130 3.68 -15.27 9.30
CA LEU A 130 3.68 -14.98 7.87
C LEU A 130 5.07 -14.57 7.38
N THR A 131 5.27 -14.74 6.10
CA THR A 131 6.38 -14.13 5.35
C THR A 131 5.79 -13.37 4.15
N PRO A 132 6.51 -12.43 3.55
CA PRO A 132 6.04 -11.77 2.33
C PRO A 132 5.65 -12.77 1.23
N ALA A 133 6.39 -13.89 1.09
CA ALA A 133 6.10 -14.94 0.12
C ALA A 133 4.81 -15.74 0.44
N GLY A 134 4.31 -15.68 1.67
CA GLY A 134 3.05 -16.30 2.10
C GLY A 134 1.82 -15.42 1.90
N VAL A 135 2.00 -14.16 1.45
CA VAL A 135 0.91 -13.25 1.08
C VAL A 135 0.48 -13.54 -0.34
N GLY A 136 -0.80 -13.88 -0.54
CA GLY A 136 -1.35 -14.23 -1.84
C GLY A 136 -1.78 -13.03 -2.68
N TYR A 137 -2.25 -11.98 -2.03
CA TYR A 137 -2.76 -10.77 -2.67
C TYR A 137 -2.18 -9.51 -2.05
N VAL A 138 -1.88 -8.53 -2.88
CA VAL A 138 -1.52 -7.16 -2.48
C VAL A 138 -2.52 -6.21 -3.13
N ALA A 139 -3.08 -5.31 -2.35
CA ALA A 139 -3.90 -4.22 -2.85
C ALA A 139 -3.58 -2.93 -2.11
N PHE A 140 -3.81 -1.81 -2.76
CA PHE A 140 -3.57 -0.49 -2.21
C PHE A 140 -4.84 0.33 -2.26
N SER A 141 -4.99 1.24 -1.30
CA SER A 141 -5.98 2.29 -1.40
C SER A 141 -5.69 3.18 -2.61
N HIS A 142 -4.41 3.50 -2.81
CA HIS A 142 -3.86 4.25 -3.93
C HIS A 142 -2.32 4.13 -3.96
N LEU A 143 -1.63 4.82 -4.89
CA LEU A 143 -0.20 4.62 -5.10
C LEU A 143 0.69 5.78 -4.62
N HIS A 144 0.30 6.51 -3.57
CA HIS A 144 1.26 7.37 -2.86
C HIS A 144 2.30 6.54 -2.10
N ALA A 145 3.47 7.12 -1.88
CA ALA A 145 4.65 6.43 -1.34
C ALA A 145 4.46 5.90 0.09
N ASP A 146 3.63 6.54 0.89
CA ASP A 146 3.30 6.12 2.26
C ASP A 146 2.29 4.97 2.35
N HIS A 147 1.73 4.54 1.21
CA HIS A 147 0.93 3.33 1.05
C HIS A 147 1.69 2.21 0.35
N THR A 148 2.74 2.53 -0.42
CA THR A 148 3.45 1.56 -1.27
C THR A 148 4.85 1.20 -0.77
N GLY A 149 5.34 1.79 0.32
CA GLY A 149 6.75 1.76 0.74
C GLY A 149 7.41 0.39 0.88
N ASN A 150 6.63 -0.68 1.09
CA ASN A 150 7.10 -2.06 1.15
C ASN A 150 6.53 -2.95 0.04
N ALA A 151 5.94 -2.40 -1.03
CA ALA A 151 5.29 -3.22 -2.06
C ALA A 151 6.26 -4.20 -2.73
N ASP A 152 7.52 -3.83 -2.88
CA ASP A 152 8.56 -4.66 -3.49
C ASP A 152 8.87 -5.97 -2.72
N LEU A 153 8.45 -6.08 -1.46
CA LEU A 153 8.57 -7.31 -0.70
C LEU A 153 7.65 -8.45 -1.22
N PHE A 154 6.61 -8.10 -1.98
CA PHE A 154 5.51 -9.01 -2.32
C PHE A 154 5.50 -9.48 -3.79
N GLY A 155 6.67 -9.60 -4.42
CA GLY A 155 6.77 -9.98 -5.84
C GLY A 155 6.17 -11.34 -6.22
N ARG A 156 5.79 -12.19 -5.26
CA ARG A 156 5.09 -13.46 -5.50
C ARG A 156 3.57 -13.35 -5.40
N ALA A 157 3.06 -12.25 -4.87
CA ALA A 157 1.63 -12.03 -4.73
C ALA A 157 0.98 -11.60 -6.05
N THR A 158 -0.33 -11.73 -6.13
CA THR A 158 -1.12 -11.10 -7.18
C THR A 158 -1.48 -9.67 -6.75
N PHE A 159 -1.08 -8.69 -7.53
CA PHE A 159 -1.40 -7.29 -7.33
C PHE A 159 -2.81 -6.99 -7.86
N LEU A 160 -3.70 -6.58 -6.97
CA LEU A 160 -5.07 -6.15 -7.31
C LEU A 160 -5.05 -4.64 -7.50
N MET A 161 -5.10 -4.17 -8.74
CA MET A 161 -4.82 -2.78 -9.08
C MET A 161 -5.93 -2.16 -9.92
N ASN A 162 -6.18 -0.86 -9.71
CA ASN A 162 -7.04 -0.11 -10.60
C ASN A 162 -6.24 0.41 -11.79
N SER A 163 -6.75 0.24 -13.03
CA SER A 163 -6.03 0.65 -14.25
C SER A 163 -5.80 2.15 -14.32
N LYS A 164 -6.77 2.97 -13.84
CA LYS A 164 -6.63 4.43 -13.82
C LYS A 164 -5.55 4.86 -12.83
N GLU A 165 -5.43 4.16 -11.71
CA GLU A 165 -4.40 4.42 -10.70
C GLU A 165 -3.00 4.15 -11.25
N ILE A 166 -2.81 3.00 -11.90
CA ILE A 166 -1.54 2.67 -12.54
C ILE A 166 -1.21 3.65 -13.66
N ALA A 167 -2.16 3.97 -14.52
CA ALA A 167 -1.93 4.92 -15.61
C ALA A 167 -1.52 6.30 -15.09
N TRP A 168 -2.15 6.76 -14.03
CA TRP A 168 -1.83 8.02 -13.36
C TRP A 168 -0.45 7.96 -12.69
N ALA A 169 -0.18 6.96 -11.87
CA ALA A 169 1.08 6.84 -11.14
C ALA A 169 2.30 6.64 -12.07
N SER A 170 2.09 6.12 -13.28
CA SER A 170 3.12 5.94 -14.32
C SER A 170 3.27 7.14 -15.24
N ALA A 171 2.57 8.25 -15.02
CA ALA A 171 2.62 9.42 -15.87
C ALA A 171 3.99 10.14 -15.79
N THR A 172 4.27 10.93 -16.80
CA THR A 172 5.46 11.80 -16.86
C THR A 172 5.02 13.24 -17.06
N PRO A 173 5.35 14.18 -16.18
CA PRO A 173 6.12 13.98 -14.95
C PRO A 173 5.40 13.10 -13.91
N THR A 174 6.15 12.46 -13.02
CA THR A 174 5.60 11.66 -11.92
C THR A 174 4.67 12.52 -11.05
N PRO A 175 3.46 12.04 -10.75
CA PRO A 175 2.53 12.79 -9.90
C PRO A 175 3.06 13.01 -8.50
N LEU A 176 2.59 14.09 -7.86
CA LEU A 176 2.94 14.41 -6.47
C LEU A 176 2.57 13.24 -5.55
N GLY A 177 3.46 12.92 -4.61
CA GLY A 177 3.26 11.84 -3.63
C GLY A 177 3.61 10.43 -4.15
N VAL A 178 3.80 10.23 -5.45
CA VAL A 178 4.16 8.94 -6.03
C VAL A 178 5.69 8.76 -6.05
N ASP A 179 6.16 7.62 -5.55
CA ASP A 179 7.54 7.13 -5.73
C ASP A 179 7.51 5.77 -6.46
N PRO A 180 7.73 5.73 -7.78
CA PRO A 180 7.68 4.49 -8.55
C PRO A 180 8.67 3.42 -8.07
N SER A 181 9.75 3.82 -7.37
CA SER A 181 10.73 2.87 -6.85
C SER A 181 10.18 1.98 -5.74
N THR A 182 9.10 2.37 -5.07
CA THR A 182 8.50 1.61 -3.96
C THR A 182 7.67 0.41 -4.41
N PHE A 183 7.21 0.40 -5.66
CA PHE A 183 6.40 -0.68 -6.25
C PHE A 183 6.94 -1.17 -7.59
N SER A 184 8.24 -1.08 -7.80
CA SER A 184 8.91 -1.48 -9.05
C SER A 184 8.69 -2.97 -9.39
N VAL A 185 8.53 -3.82 -8.38
CA VAL A 185 8.19 -5.25 -8.53
C VAL A 185 6.88 -5.47 -9.28
N TYR A 186 5.99 -4.50 -9.31
CA TYR A 186 4.73 -4.54 -10.07
C TYR A 186 4.95 -4.90 -11.54
N GLU A 187 6.05 -4.45 -12.16
CA GLU A 187 6.36 -4.74 -13.56
C GLU A 187 6.39 -6.25 -13.86
N SER A 188 6.96 -7.06 -12.95
CA SER A 188 7.13 -8.51 -13.10
C SER A 188 6.12 -9.35 -12.34
N ALA A 189 5.36 -8.77 -11.40
CA ALA A 189 4.40 -9.48 -10.57
C ALA A 189 3.15 -9.93 -11.35
N ASN A 190 2.42 -10.91 -10.80
CA ASN A 190 1.08 -11.22 -11.28
C ASN A 190 0.15 -10.04 -11.02
N LYS A 191 -0.71 -9.72 -11.99
CA LYS A 191 -1.59 -8.56 -11.95
C LYS A 191 -3.03 -8.96 -12.21
N GLN A 192 -3.95 -8.38 -11.46
CA GLN A 192 -5.37 -8.42 -11.76
C GLN A 192 -5.93 -7.00 -11.71
N MET A 193 -6.38 -6.51 -12.86
CA MET A 193 -7.01 -5.20 -12.96
C MET A 193 -8.43 -5.25 -12.41
N ILE A 194 -8.77 -4.28 -11.56
CA ILE A 194 -10.10 -4.12 -10.98
C ILE A 194 -10.65 -2.73 -11.35
N GLU A 195 -11.77 -2.75 -12.12
CA GLU A 195 -12.37 -1.53 -12.67
C GLU A 195 -13.66 -1.12 -11.93
N ARG A 196 -14.12 -1.97 -11.02
CA ARG A 196 -15.35 -1.80 -10.24
C ARG A 196 -15.13 -2.27 -8.82
N ASP A 197 -16.17 -2.20 -7.99
CA ASP A 197 -16.14 -2.89 -6.70
C ASP A 197 -15.81 -4.37 -6.91
N TYR A 198 -14.93 -4.89 -6.08
CA TYR A 198 -14.35 -6.21 -6.27
C TYR A 198 -14.36 -7.03 -4.98
N ASP A 199 -14.87 -8.26 -5.07
CA ASP A 199 -14.83 -9.23 -3.98
C ASP A 199 -13.55 -10.08 -4.08
N VAL A 200 -12.60 -9.85 -3.18
CA VAL A 200 -11.26 -10.45 -3.23
C VAL A 200 -11.32 -11.97 -3.19
N PHE A 201 -12.20 -12.53 -2.37
CA PHE A 201 -12.28 -13.98 -2.15
C PHE A 201 -13.59 -14.61 -2.69
N GLY A 202 -14.49 -13.81 -3.26
CA GLY A 202 -15.73 -14.27 -3.88
C GLY A 202 -16.79 -14.76 -2.90
N ASP A 203 -16.83 -14.25 -1.67
CA ASP A 203 -17.80 -14.64 -0.65
C ASP A 203 -18.41 -13.45 0.13
N GLY A 204 -18.14 -12.24 -0.33
CA GLY A 204 -18.73 -11.01 0.18
C GLY A 204 -18.09 -10.49 1.47
N ARG A 205 -17.01 -11.10 1.96
CA ARG A 205 -16.37 -10.71 3.23
C ARG A 205 -15.30 -9.64 3.09
N VAL A 206 -14.60 -9.60 1.96
CA VAL A 206 -13.50 -8.67 1.71
C VAL A 206 -13.72 -7.99 0.36
N LEU A 207 -14.17 -6.75 0.41
CA LEU A 207 -14.59 -5.99 -0.77
C LEU A 207 -13.73 -4.74 -0.94
N ILE A 208 -13.08 -4.62 -2.07
CA ILE A 208 -12.46 -3.38 -2.51
C ILE A 208 -13.55 -2.54 -3.18
N LEU A 209 -13.81 -1.34 -2.67
CA LEU A 209 -14.82 -0.44 -3.19
C LEU A 209 -14.14 0.77 -3.85
N LYS A 210 -14.60 1.14 -5.02
CA LYS A 210 -14.13 2.37 -5.70
C LYS A 210 -14.47 3.61 -4.88
N ALA A 211 -13.49 4.49 -4.75
CA ALA A 211 -13.63 5.80 -4.12
C ALA A 211 -12.67 6.83 -4.76
N PRO A 212 -12.68 7.00 -6.12
CA PRO A 212 -11.79 7.92 -6.79
C PRO A 212 -11.99 9.38 -6.34
N GLY A 213 -10.96 10.19 -6.53
CA GLY A 213 -10.99 11.63 -6.27
C GLY A 213 -9.73 12.12 -5.57
N HIS A 214 -9.26 11.45 -4.53
CA HIS A 214 -7.94 11.71 -3.96
C HIS A 214 -6.87 11.42 -5.02
N THR A 215 -6.92 10.24 -5.59
CA THR A 215 -6.26 9.86 -6.84
C THR A 215 -7.30 9.28 -7.82
N PRO A 216 -7.00 9.18 -9.14
CA PRO A 216 -7.98 8.72 -10.14
C PRO A 216 -8.51 7.31 -9.94
N GLY A 217 -7.75 6.46 -9.28
CA GLY A 217 -8.13 5.07 -9.01
C GLY A 217 -8.25 4.72 -7.54
N HIS A 218 -8.31 5.72 -6.64
CA HIS A 218 -8.42 5.52 -5.20
C HIS A 218 -9.58 4.58 -4.82
N GLN A 219 -9.36 3.79 -3.76
CA GLN A 219 -10.26 2.73 -3.28
C GLN A 219 -10.31 2.71 -1.74
N VAL A 220 -11.35 2.10 -1.20
CA VAL A 220 -11.49 1.78 0.22
C VAL A 220 -11.72 0.28 0.40
N LEU A 221 -11.38 -0.27 1.56
CA LEU A 221 -11.59 -1.68 1.86
C LEU A 221 -12.76 -1.85 2.83
N LEU A 222 -13.78 -2.63 2.44
CA LEU A 222 -14.88 -3.07 3.30
C LEU A 222 -14.68 -4.53 3.71
N LEU A 223 -14.70 -4.77 5.01
CA LEU A 223 -14.62 -6.09 5.62
C LEU A 223 -15.94 -6.42 6.32
N ARG A 224 -16.41 -7.66 6.20
CA ARG A 224 -17.51 -8.21 7.03
C ARG A 224 -16.93 -9.28 7.92
N LEU A 225 -16.71 -8.92 9.17
CA LEU A 225 -16.08 -9.78 10.18
C LEU A 225 -17.15 -10.42 11.05
N LYS A 226 -16.89 -11.64 11.52
CA LYS A 226 -17.90 -12.46 12.22
C LYS A 226 -18.36 -11.85 13.54
N LYS A 227 -17.42 -11.31 14.34
CA LYS A 227 -17.72 -10.70 15.65
C LYS A 227 -17.73 -9.17 15.61
N ALA A 228 -16.78 -8.59 14.89
CA ALA A 228 -16.66 -7.13 14.82
C ALA A 228 -17.68 -6.46 13.90
N GLY A 229 -18.39 -7.24 13.05
CA GLY A 229 -19.32 -6.70 12.07
C GLY A 229 -18.61 -6.10 10.86
N ALA A 230 -19.23 -5.10 10.26
CA ALA A 230 -18.65 -4.40 9.12
C ALA A 230 -17.58 -3.40 9.56
N VAL A 231 -16.44 -3.38 8.84
CA VAL A 231 -15.33 -2.43 9.04
C VAL A 231 -14.94 -1.85 7.69
N VAL A 232 -14.78 -0.54 7.61
CA VAL A 232 -14.29 0.16 6.42
C VAL A 232 -12.95 0.80 6.74
N LEU A 233 -11.92 0.51 5.93
CA LEU A 233 -10.63 1.18 5.93
C LEU A 233 -10.64 2.23 4.82
N SER A 234 -10.42 3.49 5.18
CA SER A 234 -10.73 4.65 4.33
C SER A 234 -9.76 4.88 3.17
N GLY A 235 -8.53 4.31 3.20
CA GLY A 235 -7.45 4.94 2.45
C GLY A 235 -7.42 6.44 2.78
N ASP A 236 -7.22 7.25 1.76
CA ASP A 236 -7.16 8.70 1.85
C ASP A 236 -8.45 9.41 1.43
N LEU A 237 -9.59 8.71 1.56
CA LEU A 237 -10.88 9.37 1.45
C LEU A 237 -11.02 10.49 2.50
N TYR A 238 -10.35 10.30 3.66
CA TYR A 238 -10.19 11.29 4.71
C TYR A 238 -8.83 11.13 5.38
N HIS A 239 -8.18 12.25 5.72
CA HIS A 239 -6.92 12.27 6.45
C HIS A 239 -7.08 12.56 7.95
N ALA A 240 -8.24 13.09 8.36
CA ALA A 240 -8.55 13.45 9.73
C ALA A 240 -10.05 13.32 10.01
N ARG A 241 -10.40 13.22 11.30
CA ARG A 241 -11.81 13.17 11.74
C ARG A 241 -12.57 14.43 11.37
N GLU A 242 -11.90 15.60 11.45
CA GLU A 242 -12.48 16.87 11.05
C GLU A 242 -12.73 16.92 9.53
N SER A 243 -11.84 16.32 8.72
CA SER A 243 -12.06 16.20 7.27
C SER A 243 -13.34 15.39 6.98
N ARG A 244 -13.57 14.29 7.71
CA ARG A 244 -14.80 13.51 7.62
C ARG A 244 -16.02 14.31 8.09
N GLN A 245 -15.93 14.99 9.23
CA GLN A 245 -17.04 15.76 9.79
C GLN A 245 -17.50 16.92 8.90
N PHE A 246 -16.57 17.59 8.23
CA PHE A 246 -16.80 18.82 7.48
C PHE A 246 -16.62 18.65 5.97
N HIS A 247 -16.45 17.43 5.47
CA HIS A 247 -16.24 17.09 4.06
C HIS A 247 -15.09 17.92 3.44
N ARG A 248 -13.96 18.02 4.16
CA ARG A 248 -12.78 18.76 3.70
C ARG A 248 -11.95 17.88 2.76
N VAL A 249 -11.49 18.49 1.69
CA VAL A 249 -10.76 17.84 0.63
C VAL A 249 -9.34 18.40 0.59
N PRO A 250 -8.28 17.59 0.48
CA PRO A 250 -6.93 18.09 0.30
C PRO A 250 -6.78 18.95 -0.96
N ALA A 251 -5.93 19.97 -0.90
CA ALA A 251 -5.63 20.84 -2.03
C ALA A 251 -4.93 20.13 -3.18
N PHE A 252 -4.28 19.01 -2.89
CA PHE A 252 -3.55 18.16 -3.85
C PHE A 252 -4.38 17.00 -4.42
N ASN A 253 -5.69 16.94 -4.17
CA ASN A 253 -6.59 15.93 -4.74
C ASN A 253 -6.67 16.03 -6.27
N ASP A 254 -6.80 14.88 -6.93
CA ASP A 254 -7.03 14.81 -8.38
C ASP A 254 -8.41 15.40 -8.77
N SER A 255 -9.47 15.03 -8.06
CA SER A 255 -10.83 15.49 -8.33
C SER A 255 -11.61 15.74 -7.03
N ARG A 256 -11.81 17.01 -6.70
CA ARG A 256 -12.66 17.43 -5.57
C ARG A 256 -14.10 16.92 -5.71
N ALA A 257 -14.63 17.01 -6.92
CA ALA A 257 -16.03 16.62 -7.19
C ALA A 257 -16.25 15.12 -6.97
N ASP A 258 -15.33 14.29 -7.48
CA ASP A 258 -15.40 12.84 -7.28
C ASP A 258 -15.20 12.49 -5.81
N THR A 259 -14.25 13.11 -5.12
CA THR A 259 -14.03 12.89 -3.68
C THR A 259 -15.31 13.11 -2.90
N LEU A 260 -16.01 14.25 -3.10
CA LEU A 260 -17.26 14.55 -2.40
C LEU A 260 -18.37 13.54 -2.74
N ALA A 261 -18.50 13.14 -4.00
CA ALA A 261 -19.48 12.14 -4.43
C ALA A 261 -19.20 10.76 -3.80
N TYR A 262 -17.92 10.37 -3.69
CA TYR A 262 -17.58 9.09 -3.09
C TYR A 262 -17.55 9.14 -1.55
N MET A 263 -17.30 10.28 -0.93
CA MET A 263 -17.57 10.50 0.49
C MET A 263 -19.05 10.18 0.79
N ASP A 264 -20.00 10.77 0.04
CA ASP A 264 -21.43 10.50 0.20
C ASP A 264 -21.78 9.02 0.00
N ARG A 265 -21.25 8.39 -1.06
CA ARG A 265 -21.43 6.96 -1.31
C ARG A 265 -20.95 6.09 -0.16
N ILE A 266 -19.71 6.30 0.28
CA ILE A 266 -19.10 5.47 1.33
C ILE A 266 -19.77 5.70 2.68
N GLU A 267 -20.11 6.95 3.04
CA GLU A 267 -20.87 7.24 4.27
C GLU A 267 -22.25 6.57 4.27
N THR A 268 -22.92 6.51 3.12
CA THR A 268 -24.19 5.78 2.97
C THR A 268 -23.99 4.28 3.22
N ILE A 269 -22.94 3.67 2.69
CA ILE A 269 -22.59 2.26 2.94
C ILE A 269 -22.29 2.03 4.43
N VAL A 270 -21.46 2.89 5.04
CA VAL A 270 -21.11 2.84 6.46
C VAL A 270 -22.36 2.90 7.34
N LYS A 271 -23.26 3.83 7.05
CA LYS A 271 -24.55 3.98 7.77
C LYS A 271 -25.43 2.73 7.63
N ASN A 272 -25.61 2.23 6.42
CA ASN A 272 -26.51 1.10 6.14
C ASN A 272 -26.00 -0.22 6.75
N LEU A 273 -24.68 -0.39 6.83
CA LEU A 273 -24.05 -1.57 7.42
C LEU A 273 -23.73 -1.42 8.91
N HIS A 274 -23.99 -0.25 9.51
CA HIS A 274 -23.50 0.11 10.84
C HIS A 274 -22.00 -0.16 10.99
N ALA A 275 -21.24 0.14 9.94
CA ALA A 275 -19.85 -0.22 9.86
C ALA A 275 -18.98 0.66 10.78
N ARG A 276 -17.99 0.04 11.43
CA ARG A 276 -16.88 0.77 12.01
C ARG A 276 -16.07 1.39 10.87
N PHE A 277 -15.91 2.70 10.89
CA PHE A 277 -15.08 3.41 9.92
C PHE A 277 -13.73 3.73 10.55
N VAL A 278 -12.64 3.45 9.83
CA VAL A 278 -11.26 3.68 10.26
C VAL A 278 -10.61 4.64 9.27
N ILE A 279 -10.29 5.85 9.73
CA ILE A 279 -9.49 6.81 8.97
C ILE A 279 -8.03 6.39 9.13
N GLN A 280 -7.40 5.93 8.04
CA GLN A 280 -6.08 5.27 8.12
C GLN A 280 -4.98 6.19 8.67
N HIS A 281 -5.03 7.48 8.34
CA HIS A 281 -4.08 8.48 8.82
C HIS A 281 -4.42 9.06 10.21
N ASP A 282 -5.59 8.78 10.78
CA ASP A 282 -5.95 9.30 12.10
C ASP A 282 -5.36 8.43 13.21
N MET A 283 -4.44 9.00 14.00
CA MET A 283 -3.78 8.32 15.10
C MET A 283 -4.74 7.73 16.13
N ALA A 284 -5.88 8.40 16.38
CA ALA A 284 -6.85 7.91 17.38
C ALA A 284 -7.71 6.78 16.82
N ASP A 285 -8.00 6.77 15.51
CA ASP A 285 -8.68 5.64 14.86
C ASP A 285 -7.77 4.41 14.81
N PHE A 286 -6.49 4.59 14.46
CA PHE A 286 -5.49 3.52 14.50
C PHE A 286 -5.32 2.97 15.92
N ALA A 287 -5.17 3.83 16.92
CA ALA A 287 -5.01 3.43 18.33
C ALA A 287 -6.26 2.72 18.91
N ALA A 288 -7.44 2.94 18.32
CA ALA A 288 -8.68 2.28 18.73
C ALA A 288 -8.82 0.85 18.17
N LEU A 289 -7.95 0.43 17.23
CA LEU A 289 -7.89 -0.95 16.76
C LEU A 289 -7.19 -1.84 17.79
N PRO A 290 -7.43 -3.17 17.77
CA PRO A 290 -6.70 -4.09 18.62
C PRO A 290 -5.19 -3.93 18.41
N LYS A 291 -4.47 -3.77 19.52
CA LYS A 291 -3.01 -3.64 19.45
C LYS A 291 -2.39 -4.93 18.92
N PHE A 292 -1.61 -4.80 17.85
CA PHE A 292 -0.89 -5.93 17.24
C PHE A 292 -0.09 -6.74 18.30
N PRO A 293 -0.11 -8.10 18.28
CA PRO A 293 -0.65 -8.98 17.26
C PRO A 293 -2.13 -9.41 17.45
N ALA A 294 -2.90 -8.72 18.29
CA ALA A 294 -4.35 -8.96 18.36
C ALA A 294 -5.04 -8.49 17.05
N TYR A 295 -6.24 -9.00 16.79
CA TYR A 295 -6.97 -8.79 15.54
C TYR A 295 -8.47 -8.57 15.78
N LEU A 296 -9.16 -8.02 14.78
CA LEU A 296 -10.62 -8.08 14.66
C LEU A 296 -11.03 -9.34 13.88
N ASN A 297 -12.13 -9.99 14.29
CA ASN A 297 -12.75 -11.11 13.57
C ASN A 297 -14.28 -11.09 13.61
#